data_f89f3f01bb981f7453a0e4c19e342111
#
_entry.id   f89f3f01bb981f7453a0e4c19e342111
#
_cell.length_a   1.000
_cell.length_b   1.000
_cell.length_c   1.000
_cell.angle_alpha   90.00
_cell.angle_beta   90.00
_cell.angle_gamma   90.00
#
_symmetry.space_group_name_H-M   'P 1'
#
loop_
_entity.id
_entity.type
_entity.pdbx_description
1 polymer ?
#
loop_
_entity_poly.entity_id
_entity_poly.type
_entity_poly.pdbx_seq_one_letter_code
_entity_poly.pdbx_strand_id
1 'polypeptide(L)'
;MKLLLRFFLNQNLSGYLQGLSKELDENTNSIRVELNRLEEAGLLASELDGRRKLYRVNPSHPLTSDLTSIVRKVSGIDALVDRIAGRLPGLEQVWVCGDLAKGLQSERMECILVGEELDKKYIKQLCNRVEELTEKTVQATVSAELPKEQRGQCLLVWAQEKGEK
;
A
#
# COMPACT_ATOMS: atom_id res chain seq x y z
N MET A 1 14.57 -0.82 4.96
CA MET A 1 13.33 -0.06 4.69
C MET A 1 12.51 -0.66 3.54
N LYS A 2 13.13 -1.02 2.40
CA LYS A 2 12.41 -1.55 1.23
C LYS A 2 11.59 -2.82 1.52
N LEU A 3 12.14 -3.79 2.26
CA LEU A 3 11.41 -5.00 2.65
C LEU A 3 10.24 -4.71 3.59
N LEU A 4 10.38 -3.76 4.51
CA LEU A 4 9.27 -3.36 5.37
C LEU A 4 8.12 -2.76 4.57
N LEU A 5 8.42 -1.87 3.61
CA LEU A 5 7.40 -1.36 2.69
C LEU A 5 6.74 -2.50 1.90
N ARG A 6 7.56 -3.38 1.30
CA ARG A 6 7.09 -4.46 0.45
C ARG A 6 6.10 -5.39 1.15
N PHE A 7 6.32 -5.71 2.41
CA PHE A 7 5.48 -6.63 3.17
C PHE A 7 4.38 -5.93 3.97
N PHE A 8 4.70 -4.83 4.65
CA PHE A 8 3.76 -4.22 5.59
C PHE A 8 2.83 -3.18 4.99
N LEU A 9 3.14 -2.65 3.81
CA LEU A 9 2.22 -1.75 3.12
C LEU A 9 1.02 -2.52 2.54
N ASN A 10 1.26 -3.69 1.98
CA ASN A 10 0.21 -4.60 1.51
C ASN A 10 0.48 -6.01 2.03
N GLN A 11 -0.16 -6.34 3.14
CA GLN A 11 0.03 -7.61 3.85
C GLN A 11 -0.49 -8.84 3.08
N ASN A 12 -1.25 -8.64 2.01
CA ASN A 12 -1.72 -9.74 1.15
C ASN A 12 -0.63 -10.26 0.21
N LEU A 13 0.49 -9.56 0.12
CA LEU A 13 1.60 -9.94 -0.75
C LEU A 13 2.53 -10.94 -0.06
N SER A 14 3.03 -11.86 -0.86
CA SER A 14 4.08 -12.80 -0.50
C SER A 14 5.25 -12.67 -1.48
N GLY A 15 6.37 -13.29 -1.19
CA GLY A 15 7.52 -13.23 -2.08
C GLY A 15 8.58 -14.27 -1.80
N TYR A 16 9.30 -14.66 -2.85
CA TYR A 16 10.48 -15.50 -2.80
C TYR A 16 11.74 -14.63 -2.81
N LEU A 17 12.81 -15.11 -2.21
CA LEU A 17 14.09 -14.40 -2.13
C LEU A 17 14.55 -13.80 -3.47
N GLN A 18 14.58 -14.59 -4.52
CA GLN A 18 15.07 -14.12 -5.83
C GLN A 18 14.12 -13.12 -6.49
N GLY A 19 12.81 -13.31 -6.34
CA GLY A 19 11.81 -12.37 -6.82
C GLY A 19 11.93 -11.02 -6.12
N LEU A 20 12.02 -11.03 -4.80
CA LEU A 20 12.21 -9.84 -3.99
C LEU A 20 13.51 -9.09 -4.31
N SER A 21 14.61 -9.81 -4.52
CA SER A 21 15.88 -9.22 -4.92
C SER A 21 15.76 -8.44 -6.24
N LYS A 22 15.06 -9.00 -7.23
CA LYS A 22 14.79 -8.33 -8.51
C LYS A 22 13.83 -7.15 -8.37
N GLU A 23 12.71 -7.34 -7.68
CA GLU A 23 11.71 -6.28 -7.48
C GLU A 23 12.28 -5.06 -6.77
N LEU A 24 13.15 -5.27 -5.78
CA LEU A 24 13.73 -4.22 -4.96
C LEU A 24 15.06 -3.69 -5.50
N ASP A 25 15.57 -4.27 -6.57
CA ASP A 25 16.90 -3.97 -7.13
C ASP A 25 18.00 -3.99 -6.05
N GLU A 26 18.05 -5.10 -5.31
CA GLU A 26 18.97 -5.31 -4.20
C GLU A 26 19.73 -6.62 -4.33
N ASN A 27 20.92 -6.67 -3.72
CA ASN A 27 21.72 -7.87 -3.68
C ASN A 27 20.99 -9.02 -2.96
N THR A 28 20.94 -10.18 -3.58
CA THR A 28 20.24 -11.37 -3.07
C THR A 28 20.70 -11.77 -1.66
N ASN A 29 22.00 -11.63 -1.36
CA ASN A 29 22.49 -11.96 -0.03
C ASN A 29 22.05 -10.96 1.04
N SER A 30 22.00 -9.68 0.70
CA SER A 30 21.47 -8.65 1.60
C SER A 30 19.99 -8.91 1.92
N ILE A 31 19.19 -9.22 0.90
CA ILE A 31 17.77 -9.58 1.08
C ILE A 31 17.63 -10.84 1.93
N ARG A 32 18.46 -11.87 1.71
CA ARG A 32 18.44 -13.09 2.52
C ARG A 32 18.69 -12.81 3.99
N VAL A 33 19.67 -11.99 4.30
CA VAL A 33 20.03 -11.63 5.68
C VAL A 33 18.87 -10.90 6.36
N GLU A 34 18.25 -9.94 5.65
CA GLU A 34 17.10 -9.20 6.21
C GLU A 34 15.86 -10.09 6.37
N LEU A 35 15.55 -10.95 5.40
CA LEU A 35 14.45 -11.91 5.51
C LEU A 35 14.62 -12.84 6.71
N ASN A 36 15.83 -13.36 6.91
CA ASN A 36 16.12 -14.22 8.06
C ASN A 36 15.91 -13.48 9.38
N ARG A 37 16.38 -12.24 9.49
CA ARG A 37 16.18 -11.42 10.70
C ARG A 37 14.71 -11.14 10.97
N LEU A 38 13.92 -10.83 9.95
CA LEU A 38 12.48 -10.59 10.09
C LEU A 38 11.72 -11.88 10.45
N GLU A 39 12.13 -13.02 9.90
CA GLU A 39 11.58 -14.32 10.24
C GLU A 39 11.94 -14.73 11.68
N GLU A 40 13.20 -14.58 12.09
CA GLU A 40 13.66 -14.85 13.47
C GLU A 40 12.94 -13.96 14.50
N ALA A 41 12.67 -12.71 14.15
CA ALA A 41 11.88 -11.80 14.96
C ALA A 41 10.38 -12.14 14.99
N GLY A 42 9.93 -13.09 14.17
CA GLY A 42 8.52 -13.47 14.06
C GLY A 42 7.63 -12.50 13.28
N LEU A 43 8.22 -11.48 12.66
CA LEU A 43 7.50 -10.49 11.83
C LEU A 43 7.08 -11.04 10.48
N LEU A 44 7.90 -11.91 9.91
CA LEU A 44 7.56 -12.70 8.73
C LEU A 44 7.42 -14.17 9.12
N ALA A 45 6.53 -14.84 8.41
CA ALA A 45 6.43 -16.30 8.39
C ALA A 45 6.83 -16.79 7.01
N SER A 46 7.33 -18.01 6.92
CA SER A 46 7.62 -18.66 5.66
C SER A 46 7.05 -20.06 5.59
N GLU A 47 6.78 -20.49 4.39
CA GLU A 47 6.41 -21.88 4.09
C GLU A 47 7.23 -22.39 2.90
N LEU A 48 7.46 -23.69 2.87
CA LEU A 48 8.17 -24.30 1.76
C LEU A 48 7.21 -24.50 0.58
N ASP A 49 7.62 -23.99 -0.57
CA ASP A 49 7.01 -24.24 -1.86
C ASP A 49 8.06 -24.93 -2.76
N GLY A 50 8.03 -26.25 -2.74
CA GLY A 50 9.09 -27.08 -3.32
C GLY A 50 10.43 -26.85 -2.60
N ARG A 51 11.43 -26.33 -3.32
CA ARG A 51 12.75 -26.02 -2.79
C ARG A 51 12.92 -24.54 -2.39
N ARG A 52 11.87 -23.75 -2.49
CA ARG A 52 11.90 -22.30 -2.22
C ARG A 52 11.09 -21.99 -0.97
N LYS A 53 11.52 -20.97 -0.24
CA LYS A 53 10.73 -20.38 0.84
C LYS A 53 9.88 -19.24 0.31
N LEU A 54 8.58 -19.29 0.58
CA LEU A 54 7.64 -18.20 0.33
C LEU A 54 7.44 -17.44 1.63
N TYR A 55 7.83 -16.18 1.65
CA TYR A 55 7.72 -15.30 2.82
C TYR A 55 6.45 -14.47 2.76
N ARG A 56 5.83 -14.26 3.92
CA ARG A 56 4.65 -13.42 4.10
C ARG A 56 4.67 -12.77 5.47
N VAL A 57 3.89 -11.71 5.66
CA VAL A 57 3.70 -11.08 6.96
C VAL A 57 3.05 -12.07 7.94
N ASN A 58 3.53 -12.07 9.18
CA ASN A 58 2.86 -12.73 10.29
C ASN A 58 1.81 -11.77 10.88
N PRO A 59 0.52 -11.95 10.61
CA PRO A 59 -0.51 -11.03 11.09
C PRO A 59 -0.71 -11.07 12.60
N SER A 60 -0.27 -12.14 13.25
CA SER A 60 -0.43 -12.35 14.69
C SER A 60 0.68 -11.72 15.53
N HIS A 61 1.73 -11.19 14.89
CA HIS A 61 2.81 -10.55 15.65
C HIS A 61 2.35 -9.19 16.22
N PRO A 62 2.65 -8.90 17.51
CA PRO A 62 2.18 -7.66 18.16
C PRO A 62 2.54 -6.37 17.45
N LEU A 63 3.72 -6.31 16.80
CA LEU A 63 4.19 -5.11 16.09
C LEU A 63 3.69 -4.99 14.65
N THR A 64 2.93 -5.95 14.13
CA THR A 64 2.49 -5.91 12.72
C THR A 64 1.62 -4.69 12.43
N SER A 65 0.69 -4.36 13.32
CA SER A 65 -0.16 -3.17 13.20
C SER A 65 0.65 -1.87 13.24
N ASP A 66 1.61 -1.77 14.17
CA ASP A 66 2.44 -0.59 14.32
C ASP A 66 3.35 -0.37 13.10
N LEU A 67 3.98 -1.43 12.61
CA LEU A 67 4.81 -1.37 11.40
C LEU A 67 3.99 -0.98 10.17
N THR A 68 2.78 -1.51 10.04
CA THR A 68 1.85 -1.10 8.97
C THR A 68 1.53 0.38 9.05
N SER A 69 1.22 0.89 10.23
CA SER A 69 1.00 2.32 10.48
C SER A 69 2.21 3.17 10.08
N ILE A 70 3.41 2.75 10.47
CA ILE A 70 4.65 3.46 10.14
C ILE A 70 4.88 3.51 8.64
N VAL A 71 4.78 2.38 7.94
CA VAL A 71 5.04 2.35 6.49
C VAL A 71 3.97 3.11 5.70
N ARG A 72 2.72 3.13 6.14
CA ARG A 72 1.66 3.96 5.55
C ARG A 72 1.99 5.45 5.66
N LYS A 73 2.48 5.91 6.80
CA LYS A 73 2.90 7.30 7.01
C LYS A 73 4.11 7.65 6.14
N VAL A 74 5.12 6.81 6.13
CA VAL A 74 6.34 7.01 5.32
C VAL A 74 6.03 7.01 3.82
N SER A 75 5.12 6.18 3.35
CA SER A 75 4.71 6.12 1.94
C SER A 75 3.86 7.32 1.49
N GLY A 76 3.29 8.07 2.42
CA GLY A 76 2.38 9.19 2.16
C GLY A 76 0.90 8.79 2.01
N ILE A 77 0.57 7.51 2.15
CA ILE A 77 -0.83 7.03 2.03
C ILE A 77 -1.72 7.65 3.10
N ASP A 78 -1.25 7.76 4.33
CA ASP A 78 -2.04 8.38 5.39
C ASP A 78 -2.30 9.86 5.12
N ALA A 79 -1.32 10.58 4.56
CA ALA A 79 -1.51 11.97 4.14
C ALA A 79 -2.57 12.09 3.03
N LEU A 80 -2.60 11.16 2.07
CA LEU A 80 -3.63 11.08 1.04
C LEU A 80 -5.02 10.88 1.67
N VAL A 81 -5.15 9.89 2.53
CA VAL A 81 -6.43 9.56 3.19
C VAL A 81 -6.91 10.73 4.05
N ASP A 82 -6.07 11.30 4.90
CA ASP A 82 -6.42 12.40 5.80
C ASP A 82 -6.85 13.67 5.06
N ARG A 83 -6.36 13.89 3.85
CA ARG A 83 -6.71 15.08 3.04
C ARG A 83 -7.93 14.88 2.19
N ILE A 84 -8.24 13.64 1.75
CA ILE A 84 -9.33 13.35 0.82
C ILE A 84 -10.53 12.76 1.54
N ALA A 85 -10.32 11.76 2.41
CA ALA A 85 -11.40 11.12 3.15
C ALA A 85 -12.09 12.11 4.11
N GLY A 86 -13.39 12.05 4.17
CA GLY A 86 -14.22 12.93 5.01
C GLY A 86 -14.34 14.38 4.53
N ARG A 87 -13.63 14.76 3.45
CA ARG A 87 -13.68 16.11 2.88
C ARG A 87 -14.33 16.17 1.50
N LEU A 88 -14.45 15.03 0.85
CA LEU A 88 -15.01 14.89 -0.49
C LEU A 88 -16.40 14.26 -0.37
N PRO A 89 -17.48 15.06 -0.54
CA PRO A 89 -18.84 14.51 -0.53
C PRO A 89 -19.03 13.46 -1.62
N GLY A 90 -19.75 12.39 -1.30
CA GLY A 90 -19.99 11.29 -2.24
C GLY A 90 -18.86 10.27 -2.36
N LEU A 91 -17.73 10.48 -1.69
CA LEU A 91 -16.63 9.52 -1.69
C LEU A 91 -16.99 8.28 -0.86
N GLU A 92 -16.84 7.10 -1.45
CA GLU A 92 -17.11 5.83 -0.81
C GLU A 92 -15.84 5.04 -0.51
N GLN A 93 -14.87 5.06 -1.41
CA GLN A 93 -13.61 4.31 -1.26
C GLN A 93 -12.41 5.07 -1.87
N VAL A 94 -11.24 4.84 -1.29
CA VAL A 94 -9.95 5.27 -1.83
C VAL A 94 -9.08 4.05 -2.02
N TRP A 95 -8.63 3.85 -3.25
CA TRP A 95 -7.70 2.78 -3.63
C TRP A 95 -6.37 3.38 -4.08
N VAL A 96 -5.27 2.78 -3.67
CA VAL A 96 -3.93 3.10 -4.17
C VAL A 96 -3.52 2.01 -5.14
N CYS A 97 -2.96 2.41 -6.28
CA CYS A 97 -2.58 1.53 -7.37
C CYS A 97 -1.08 1.67 -7.70
N GLY A 98 -0.63 0.99 -8.74
CA GLY A 98 0.75 1.07 -9.20
C GLY A 98 1.76 0.51 -8.21
N ASP A 99 2.95 1.08 -8.17
CA ASP A 99 4.07 0.58 -7.39
C ASP A 99 3.80 0.59 -5.87
N LEU A 100 3.13 1.59 -5.36
CA LEU A 100 2.77 1.64 -3.94
C LEU A 100 1.87 0.48 -3.52
N ALA A 101 0.91 0.08 -4.36
CA ALA A 101 0.06 -1.07 -4.08
C ALA A 101 0.84 -2.39 -4.03
N LYS A 102 1.98 -2.44 -4.71
CA LYS A 102 2.92 -3.57 -4.69
C LYS A 102 3.92 -3.50 -3.53
N GLY A 103 3.83 -2.48 -2.67
CA GLY A 103 4.77 -2.25 -1.58
C GLY A 103 6.14 -1.74 -2.04
N LEU A 104 6.22 -1.12 -3.22
CA LEU A 104 7.45 -0.55 -3.76
C LEU A 104 7.51 0.96 -3.49
N GLN A 105 8.72 1.48 -3.32
CA GLN A 105 8.91 2.93 -3.26
C GLN A 105 8.54 3.56 -4.60
N SER A 106 7.84 4.69 -4.54
CA SER A 106 7.47 5.47 -5.71
C SER A 106 7.40 6.95 -5.37
N GLU A 107 7.85 7.79 -6.28
CA GLU A 107 7.64 9.24 -6.25
C GLU A 107 6.26 9.62 -6.80
N ARG A 108 5.54 8.64 -7.33
CA ARG A 108 4.20 8.80 -7.90
C ARG A 108 3.20 8.02 -7.08
N MET A 109 2.11 8.66 -6.75
CA MET A 109 0.96 8.08 -6.05
C MET A 109 -0.24 8.02 -6.99
N GLU A 110 -0.58 6.82 -7.44
CA GLU A 110 -1.74 6.59 -8.28
C GLU A 110 -2.90 6.15 -7.40
N CYS A 111 -4.04 6.81 -7.49
CA CYS A 111 -5.21 6.45 -6.71
C CYS A 111 -6.49 6.47 -7.52
N ILE A 112 -7.43 5.62 -7.13
CA ILE A 112 -8.80 5.59 -7.66
C ILE A 112 -9.74 6.00 -6.53
N LEU A 113 -10.50 7.05 -6.79
CA LEU A 113 -11.54 7.56 -5.92
C LEU A 113 -12.87 7.01 -6.40
N VAL A 114 -13.47 6.13 -5.61
CA VAL A 114 -14.77 5.53 -5.92
C VAL A 114 -15.86 6.31 -5.22
N GLY A 115 -16.85 6.71 -5.98
CA GLY A 115 -18.00 7.46 -5.47
C GLY A 115 -18.82 8.09 -6.59
N GLU A 116 -19.97 8.66 -6.21
CA GLU A 116 -20.86 9.33 -7.15
C GLU A 116 -20.74 10.85 -7.04
N GLU A 117 -20.88 11.53 -8.18
CA GLU A 117 -20.90 13.00 -8.29
C GLU A 117 -19.70 13.71 -7.64
N LEU A 118 -18.50 13.10 -7.72
CA LEU A 118 -17.29 13.67 -7.13
C LEU A 118 -16.83 14.92 -7.89
N ASP A 119 -16.59 16.02 -7.16
CA ASP A 119 -16.10 17.29 -7.72
C ASP A 119 -14.62 17.18 -8.13
N LYS A 120 -14.38 17.06 -9.43
CA LYS A 120 -13.04 16.93 -10.00
C LYS A 120 -12.15 18.14 -9.73
N LYS A 121 -12.72 19.34 -9.66
CA LYS A 121 -11.96 20.56 -9.38
C LYS A 121 -11.47 20.56 -7.93
N TYR A 122 -12.33 20.17 -7.03
CA TYR A 122 -11.99 20.05 -5.61
C TYR A 122 -10.97 18.92 -5.37
N ILE A 123 -11.14 17.78 -6.04
CA ILE A 123 -10.16 16.69 -6.02
C ILE A 123 -8.77 17.20 -6.40
N LYS A 124 -8.65 17.96 -7.46
CA LYS A 124 -7.36 18.51 -7.90
C LYS A 124 -6.73 19.40 -6.82
N GLN A 125 -7.52 20.22 -6.12
CA GLN A 125 -7.02 21.03 -5.03
C GLN A 125 -6.54 20.18 -3.85
N LEU A 126 -7.27 19.10 -3.51
CA LEU A 126 -6.86 18.17 -2.46
C LEU A 126 -5.59 17.41 -2.82
N CYS A 127 -5.47 16.95 -4.07
CA CYS A 127 -4.26 16.29 -4.57
C CYS A 127 -3.03 17.21 -4.50
N ASN A 128 -3.15 18.46 -4.92
CA ASN A 128 -2.04 19.42 -4.80
C ASN A 128 -1.54 19.57 -3.35
N ARG A 129 -2.45 19.57 -2.38
CA ARG A 129 -2.05 19.62 -0.96
C ARG A 129 -1.35 18.34 -0.49
N VAL A 130 -1.72 17.19 -1.03
CA VAL A 130 -1.01 15.93 -0.74
C VAL A 130 0.38 15.96 -1.36
N GLU A 131 0.53 16.45 -2.58
CA GLU A 131 1.82 16.63 -3.25
C GLU A 131 2.77 17.53 -2.46
N GLU A 132 2.27 18.66 -1.96
CA GLU A 132 3.04 19.57 -1.10
C GLU A 132 3.54 18.91 0.21
N LEU A 133 2.73 18.00 0.78
CA LEU A 133 3.07 17.34 2.04
C LEU A 133 4.00 16.13 1.86
N THR A 134 3.90 15.44 0.73
CA THR A 134 4.56 14.15 0.52
C THR A 134 5.73 14.24 -0.45
N GLU A 135 5.86 15.37 -1.16
CA GLU A 135 6.81 15.55 -2.27
C GLU A 135 6.63 14.50 -3.39
N LYS A 136 5.43 13.92 -3.47
CA LYS A 136 5.06 12.92 -4.48
C LYS A 136 4.04 13.50 -5.45
N THR A 137 4.12 13.11 -6.73
CA THR A 137 3.09 13.42 -7.72
C THR A 137 1.86 12.55 -7.45
N VAL A 138 0.66 13.15 -7.39
CA VAL A 138 -0.60 12.44 -7.15
C VAL A 138 -1.44 12.42 -8.42
N GLN A 139 -1.77 11.22 -8.88
CA GLN A 139 -2.69 11.00 -9.99
C GLN A 139 -3.97 10.33 -9.47
N ALA A 140 -5.06 11.10 -9.43
CA ALA A 140 -6.36 10.61 -9.00
C ALA A 140 -7.28 10.36 -10.19
N THR A 141 -7.83 9.17 -10.27
CA THR A 141 -8.88 8.77 -11.21
C THR A 141 -10.19 8.61 -10.47
N VAL A 142 -11.27 9.11 -11.04
CA VAL A 142 -12.63 8.98 -10.48
C VAL A 142 -13.38 7.88 -11.19
N SER A 143 -14.05 7.02 -10.42
CA SER A 143 -14.88 5.95 -10.95
C SER A 143 -16.10 5.70 -10.04
N ALA A 144 -17.20 5.25 -10.61
CA ALA A 144 -18.37 4.84 -9.82
C ALA A 144 -18.12 3.52 -9.07
N GLU A 145 -17.27 2.66 -9.60
CA GLU A 145 -16.83 1.43 -8.96
C GLU A 145 -15.35 1.15 -9.29
N LEU A 146 -14.70 0.29 -8.51
CA LEU A 146 -13.34 -0.15 -8.84
C LEU A 146 -13.36 -0.95 -10.15
N PRO A 147 -12.63 -0.51 -11.20
CA PRO A 147 -12.56 -1.23 -12.48
C PRO A 147 -12.15 -2.70 -12.28
N LYS A 148 -12.79 -3.61 -13.01
CA LYS A 148 -12.54 -5.05 -12.88
C LYS A 148 -11.09 -5.43 -13.13
N GLU A 149 -10.44 -4.75 -14.07
CA GLU A 149 -9.03 -4.95 -14.41
C GLU A 149 -8.08 -4.56 -13.26
N GLN A 150 -8.53 -3.69 -12.38
CA GLN A 150 -7.76 -3.19 -11.23
C GLN A 150 -7.97 -4.01 -9.95
N ARG A 151 -8.96 -4.91 -9.96
CA ARG A 151 -9.22 -5.80 -8.81
C ARG A 151 -8.02 -6.71 -8.57
N GLY A 152 -7.51 -6.72 -7.34
CA GLY A 152 -6.30 -7.45 -6.97
C GLY A 152 -4.98 -6.78 -7.32
N GLN A 153 -5.00 -5.65 -8.05
CA GLN A 153 -3.81 -4.85 -8.37
C GLN A 153 -3.71 -3.55 -7.55
N CYS A 154 -4.80 -3.12 -6.97
CA CYS A 154 -4.86 -1.95 -6.11
C CYS A 154 -5.11 -2.33 -4.65
N LEU A 155 -4.64 -1.49 -3.74
CA LEU A 155 -4.80 -1.63 -2.30
C LEU A 155 -5.90 -0.69 -1.83
N LEU A 156 -6.93 -1.23 -1.17
CA LEU A 156 -7.93 -0.41 -0.47
C LEU A 156 -7.28 0.25 0.75
N VAL A 157 -7.27 1.58 0.78
CA VAL A 157 -6.64 2.33 1.88
C VAL A 157 -7.66 3.06 2.76
N TRP A 158 -8.86 3.28 2.24
CA TRP A 158 -9.98 3.84 3.00
C TRP A 158 -11.31 3.45 2.37
N ALA A 159 -12.31 3.19 3.21
CA ALA A 159 -13.69 3.02 2.81
C ALA A 159 -14.60 3.72 3.83
N GLN A 160 -15.66 4.32 3.33
CA GLN A 160 -16.71 4.89 4.20
C GLN A 160 -17.36 3.75 4.98
N GLU A 161 -17.43 3.90 6.29
CA GLU A 161 -18.22 2.98 7.11
C GLU A 161 -19.69 3.15 6.71
N LYS A 162 -20.27 2.08 6.15
CA LYS A 162 -21.72 2.03 5.96
C LYS A 162 -22.31 1.90 7.36
N GLY A 163 -22.85 2.99 7.88
CA GLY A 163 -23.59 2.93 9.14
C GLY A 163 -24.65 1.83 9.03
N GLU A 164 -24.58 0.86 9.91
CA GLU A 164 -25.67 -0.10 10.10
C GLU A 164 -26.92 0.71 10.43
N LYS A 165 -27.92 0.64 9.54
CA LYS A 165 -29.26 1.12 9.81
C LYS A 165 -30.02 0.05 10.55
#